data_50b6cdcbc0cb9ab255e9b92d35875036
#
_entry.id   50b6cdcbc0cb9ab255e9b92d35875036
#
_cell.length_a   1.000
_cell.length_b   1.000
_cell.length_c   1.000
_cell.angle_alpha   90.00
_cell.angle_beta   90.00
_cell.angle_gamma   90.00
#
_symmetry.space_group_name_H-M   'P 1'
#
loop_
_entity.id
_entity.type
_entity.pdbx_description
1 polymer ?
#
loop_
_entity_poly.entity_id
_entity_poly.type
_entity_poly.pdbx_seq_one_letter_code
_entity_poly.pdbx_strand_id
1 'polypeptide(L)'
;GSIILACVVGYDKSIGDFLYLSRAIIFFPFYMFGTMMKSFDIIEFKRKYPLLKLVALLIFIVWGLICIAKIDTLYGLRYIFTGRNPFPDSIIAYGALVRLACYIISTVLGASLILLVTSKKIKWISDLGKNTINVYFWHYLLFYIFKPYINFDSIFSSFSFGFIAYSIATIAVTVILSNKIFSFPVNIIRKQIFT
;
A
#
# COMPACT_ATOMS: atom_id res chain seq x y z
N GLY A 1 -2.02 -22.25 4.12
CA GLY A 1 -1.03 -22.48 3.04
C GLY A 1 -0.37 -21.21 2.54
N SER A 2 -1.13 -20.16 2.13
CA SER A 2 -0.55 -18.99 1.43
C SER A 2 0.44 -18.15 2.26
N ILE A 3 0.18 -17.98 3.57
CA ILE A 3 1.10 -17.26 4.48
C ILE A 3 2.42 -18.00 4.64
N ILE A 4 2.37 -19.33 4.77
CA ILE A 4 3.59 -20.15 4.88
C ILE A 4 4.43 -20.02 3.61
N LEU A 5 3.80 -20.13 2.43
CA LEU A 5 4.47 -19.94 1.15
C LEU A 5 5.12 -18.57 1.06
N ALA A 6 4.42 -17.53 1.47
CA ALA A 6 4.94 -16.17 1.47
C ALA A 6 6.11 -15.95 2.45
N CYS A 7 6.15 -16.66 3.57
CA CYS A 7 7.27 -16.64 4.51
C CYS A 7 8.50 -17.37 3.95
N VAL A 8 8.29 -18.50 3.26
CA VAL A 8 9.38 -19.33 2.71
C VAL A 8 10.01 -18.72 1.46
N VAL A 9 9.21 -18.08 0.62
CA VAL A 9 9.67 -17.46 -0.65
C VAL A 9 10.83 -16.46 -0.46
N GLY A 10 10.95 -15.86 0.74
CA GLY A 10 12.03 -14.91 1.04
C GLY A 10 13.45 -15.52 1.11
N TYR A 11 13.55 -16.83 1.24
CA TYR A 11 14.84 -17.55 1.27
C TYR A 11 15.35 -17.89 -0.14
N ASP A 12 14.46 -17.87 -1.14
CA ASP A 12 14.84 -18.22 -2.53
C ASP A 12 15.32 -16.97 -3.27
N LYS A 13 16.62 -16.97 -3.60
CA LYS A 13 17.27 -15.90 -4.38
C LYS A 13 16.87 -15.93 -5.85
N SER A 14 16.37 -17.07 -6.37
CA SER A 14 16.01 -17.23 -7.78
C SER A 14 14.69 -16.56 -8.15
N ILE A 15 13.75 -16.49 -7.21
CA ILE A 15 12.41 -15.92 -7.44
C ILE A 15 12.44 -14.38 -7.51
N GLY A 16 13.49 -13.74 -7.06
CA GLY A 16 13.80 -12.32 -7.16
C GLY A 16 12.67 -11.35 -7.57
N ASP A 17 13.02 -10.30 -8.27
CA ASP A 17 12.08 -9.30 -8.79
C ASP A 17 11.49 -9.69 -10.19
N PHE A 18 11.73 -10.94 -10.67
CA PHE A 18 11.22 -11.38 -11.97
C PHE A 18 9.69 -11.30 -12.01
N LEU A 19 9.15 -10.51 -12.93
CA LEU A 19 7.72 -10.23 -13.11
C LEU A 19 7.00 -9.83 -11.81
N TYR A 20 7.71 -9.33 -10.80
CA TYR A 20 7.16 -9.04 -9.47
C TYR A 20 6.46 -10.24 -8.79
N LEU A 21 6.82 -11.46 -9.17
CA LEU A 21 6.19 -12.70 -8.69
C LEU A 21 6.30 -12.82 -7.16
N SER A 22 7.45 -12.44 -6.60
CA SER A 22 7.63 -12.42 -5.14
C SER A 22 6.57 -11.58 -4.43
N ARG A 23 6.28 -10.39 -4.98
CA ARG A 23 5.25 -9.50 -4.41
C ARG A 23 3.86 -10.08 -4.57
N ALA A 24 3.55 -10.67 -5.73
CA ALA A 24 2.27 -11.33 -5.95
C ALA A 24 2.02 -12.41 -4.89
N ILE A 25 3.00 -13.28 -4.61
CA ILE A 25 2.92 -14.33 -3.59
C ILE A 25 2.76 -13.73 -2.19
N ILE A 26 3.54 -12.67 -1.86
CA ILE A 26 3.54 -12.06 -0.55
C ILE A 26 2.24 -11.30 -0.27
N PHE A 27 1.63 -10.65 -1.27
CA PHE A 27 0.37 -9.95 -1.08
C PHE A 27 -0.87 -10.83 -1.27
N PHE A 28 -0.73 -12.04 -1.82
CA PHE A 28 -1.83 -12.97 -2.04
C PHE A 28 -2.65 -13.31 -0.77
N PRO A 29 -2.06 -13.50 0.42
CA PRO A 29 -2.83 -13.73 1.64
C PRO A 29 -3.81 -12.59 1.97
N PHE A 30 -3.42 -11.33 1.75
CA PHE A 30 -4.30 -10.17 1.96
C PHE A 30 -5.47 -10.16 0.97
N TYR A 31 -5.21 -10.52 -0.29
CA TYR A 31 -6.27 -10.68 -1.30
C TYR A 31 -7.27 -11.76 -0.89
N MET A 32 -6.79 -12.93 -0.49
CA MET A 32 -7.64 -14.02 0.00
C MET A 32 -8.45 -13.60 1.22
N PHE A 33 -7.83 -12.91 2.17
CA PHE A 33 -8.54 -12.38 3.33
C PHE A 33 -9.65 -11.39 2.92
N GLY A 34 -9.36 -10.48 1.98
CA GLY A 34 -10.36 -9.55 1.45
C GLY A 34 -11.55 -10.25 0.79
N THR A 35 -11.31 -11.33 0.04
CA THR A 35 -12.40 -12.12 -0.57
C THR A 35 -13.28 -12.83 0.45
N MET A 36 -12.68 -13.33 1.54
CA MET A 36 -13.41 -13.95 2.65
C MET A 36 -14.28 -12.93 3.41
N MET A 37 -13.83 -11.66 3.47
CA MET A 37 -14.56 -10.57 4.12
C MET A 37 -15.69 -9.98 3.26
N LYS A 38 -15.91 -10.47 2.04
CA LYS A 38 -16.92 -9.93 1.10
C LYS A 38 -18.34 -9.88 1.68
N SER A 39 -18.73 -10.85 2.50
CA SER A 39 -20.05 -10.93 3.14
C SER A 39 -20.13 -10.20 4.50
N PHE A 40 -19.01 -9.64 4.97
CA PHE A 40 -18.97 -9.00 6.28
C PHE A 40 -19.44 -7.54 6.18
N ASP A 41 -20.50 -7.18 6.91
CA ASP A 41 -20.99 -5.80 6.99
C ASP A 41 -20.15 -4.98 7.99
N ILE A 42 -19.14 -4.30 7.43
CA ILE A 42 -18.25 -3.42 8.18
C ILE A 42 -19.02 -2.23 8.80
N ILE A 43 -20.08 -1.76 8.18
CA ILE A 43 -20.84 -0.58 8.64
C ILE A 43 -21.63 -0.98 9.89
N GLU A 44 -22.31 -2.12 9.85
CA GLU A 44 -23.03 -2.65 11.01
C GLU A 44 -22.08 -2.95 12.16
N PHE A 45 -20.93 -3.57 11.86
CA PHE A 45 -19.90 -3.87 12.85
C PHE A 45 -19.39 -2.60 13.56
N LYS A 46 -19.10 -1.52 12.82
CA LYS A 46 -18.69 -0.23 13.38
C LYS A 46 -19.76 0.39 14.28
N ARG A 47 -21.03 0.23 13.91
CA ARG A 47 -22.16 0.75 14.68
C ARG A 47 -22.33 -0.02 15.98
N LYS A 48 -22.13 -1.33 15.94
CA LYS A 48 -22.26 -2.21 17.11
C LYS A 48 -21.15 -1.99 18.14
N TYR A 49 -19.93 -1.67 17.65
CA TYR A 49 -18.76 -1.55 18.52
C TYR A 49 -18.06 -0.19 18.36
N PRO A 50 -18.65 0.91 18.83
CA PRO A 50 -18.11 2.25 18.63
C PRO A 50 -16.76 2.48 19.32
N LEU A 51 -16.47 1.79 20.44
CA LEU A 51 -15.20 1.87 21.17
C LEU A 51 -14.01 1.37 20.33
N LEU A 52 -14.22 0.48 19.37
CA LEU A 52 -13.14 0.01 18.50
C LEU A 52 -12.53 1.14 17.66
N LYS A 53 -13.27 2.21 17.41
CA LYS A 53 -12.72 3.38 16.73
C LYS A 53 -11.65 4.10 17.58
N LEU A 54 -11.87 4.19 18.90
CA LEU A 54 -10.88 4.74 19.82
C LEU A 54 -9.64 3.84 19.89
N VAL A 55 -9.84 2.52 20.01
CA VAL A 55 -8.75 1.53 20.00
C VAL A 55 -7.93 1.64 18.72
N ALA A 56 -8.60 1.72 17.56
CA ALA A 56 -7.95 1.91 16.27
C ALA A 56 -7.12 3.19 16.21
N LEU A 57 -7.63 4.29 16.77
CA LEU A 57 -6.89 5.55 16.85
C LEU A 57 -5.63 5.42 17.73
N LEU A 58 -5.76 4.77 18.88
CA LEU A 58 -4.63 4.53 19.79
C LEU A 58 -3.57 3.66 19.12
N ILE A 59 -3.96 2.61 18.37
CA ILE A 59 -3.03 1.79 17.61
C ILE A 59 -2.23 2.64 16.61
N PHE A 60 -2.89 3.55 15.88
CA PHE A 60 -2.20 4.44 14.93
C PHE A 60 -1.25 5.41 15.63
N ILE A 61 -1.65 5.98 16.76
CA ILE A 61 -0.79 6.90 17.53
C ILE A 61 0.44 6.14 18.04
N VAL A 62 0.25 4.99 18.68
CA VAL A 62 1.35 4.15 19.22
C VAL A 62 2.28 3.73 18.09
N TRP A 63 1.73 3.29 16.96
CA TRP A 63 2.54 2.92 15.79
C TRP A 63 3.34 4.11 15.24
N GLY A 64 2.72 5.28 15.15
CA GLY A 64 3.40 6.52 14.75
C GLY A 64 4.56 6.89 15.68
N LEU A 65 4.37 6.76 16.99
CA LEU A 65 5.43 6.99 17.98
C LEU A 65 6.58 5.97 17.82
N ILE A 66 6.25 4.69 17.59
CA ILE A 66 7.26 3.65 17.31
C ILE A 66 8.05 3.99 16.02
N CYS A 67 7.35 4.44 14.96
CA CYS A 67 8.00 4.82 13.70
C CYS A 67 8.98 5.99 13.91
N ILE A 68 8.62 6.98 14.71
CA ILE A 68 9.51 8.12 15.03
C ILE A 68 10.69 7.66 15.89
N ALA A 69 10.45 6.85 16.92
CA ALA A 69 11.47 6.41 17.85
C ALA A 69 12.47 5.40 17.26
N LYS A 70 12.07 4.62 16.26
CA LYS A 70 12.84 3.53 15.65
C LYS A 70 12.97 3.65 14.14
N ILE A 71 13.05 4.86 13.63
CA ILE A 71 13.03 5.14 12.18
C ILE A 71 14.12 4.38 11.41
N ASP A 72 15.34 4.35 11.92
CA ASP A 72 16.48 3.70 11.25
C ASP A 72 16.27 2.17 11.14
N THR A 73 15.79 1.55 12.23
CA THR A 73 15.50 0.11 12.26
C THR A 73 14.38 -0.23 11.27
N LEU A 74 13.28 0.52 11.29
CA LEU A 74 12.14 0.29 10.40
C LEU A 74 12.50 0.58 8.94
N TYR A 75 13.33 1.60 8.69
CA TYR A 75 13.83 1.86 7.35
C TYR A 75 14.70 0.72 6.82
N GLY A 76 15.52 0.09 7.66
CA GLY A 76 16.26 -1.13 7.33
C GLY A 76 15.33 -2.31 6.93
N LEU A 77 14.15 -2.41 7.57
CA LEU A 77 13.16 -3.46 7.29
C LEU A 77 12.22 -3.15 6.11
N ARG A 78 12.35 -2.00 5.46
CA ARG A 78 11.45 -1.56 4.37
C ARG A 78 11.28 -2.58 3.24
N TYR A 79 12.33 -3.34 2.92
CA TYR A 79 12.29 -4.36 1.87
C TYR A 79 11.35 -5.52 2.22
N ILE A 80 11.20 -5.86 3.50
CA ILE A 80 10.28 -6.90 3.96
C ILE A 80 8.83 -6.43 3.82
N PHE A 81 8.55 -5.18 4.25
CA PHE A 81 7.23 -4.58 4.10
C PHE A 81 6.82 -4.40 2.63
N THR A 82 7.75 -4.12 1.74
CA THR A 82 7.49 -3.97 0.30
C THR A 82 7.43 -5.28 -0.47
N GLY A 83 7.66 -6.40 0.21
CA GLY A 83 7.59 -7.72 -0.41
C GLY A 83 8.72 -8.02 -1.39
N ARG A 84 9.89 -7.36 -1.25
CA ARG A 84 11.08 -7.70 -2.04
C ARG A 84 11.75 -8.97 -1.53
N ASN A 85 12.36 -9.69 -2.43
CA ASN A 85 13.19 -10.87 -2.18
C ASN A 85 14.60 -10.62 -2.71
N PRO A 86 15.63 -11.34 -2.21
CA PRO A 86 15.61 -12.20 -1.02
C PRO A 86 15.64 -11.43 0.30
N PHE A 87 15.59 -12.15 1.43
CA PHE A 87 15.85 -11.53 2.73
C PHE A 87 17.28 -10.97 2.78
N PRO A 88 17.50 -9.80 3.43
CA PRO A 88 18.83 -9.32 3.73
C PRO A 88 19.61 -10.33 4.56
N ASP A 89 20.93 -10.47 4.31
CA ASP A 89 21.78 -11.42 5.01
C ASP A 89 21.77 -11.24 6.54
N SER A 90 21.57 -10.00 7.01
CA SER A 90 21.50 -9.65 8.44
C SER A 90 20.33 -10.29 9.20
N ILE A 91 19.27 -10.70 8.48
CA ILE A 91 18.05 -11.24 9.12
C ILE A 91 17.64 -12.60 8.53
N ILE A 92 18.46 -13.21 7.68
CA ILE A 92 18.13 -14.44 6.96
C ILE A 92 17.75 -15.57 7.92
N ALA A 93 18.38 -15.65 9.10
CA ALA A 93 18.12 -16.69 10.10
C ALA A 93 16.68 -16.67 10.64
N TYR A 94 16.07 -15.49 10.73
CA TYR A 94 14.71 -15.29 11.27
C TYR A 94 13.79 -14.51 10.33
N GLY A 95 14.16 -14.46 9.04
CA GLY A 95 13.42 -13.72 8.01
C GLY A 95 11.93 -14.08 7.93
N ALA A 96 11.60 -15.37 8.05
CA ALA A 96 10.21 -15.85 8.09
C ALA A 96 9.43 -15.29 9.29
N LEU A 97 10.03 -15.24 10.48
CA LEU A 97 9.42 -14.67 11.68
C LEU A 97 9.19 -13.17 11.56
N VAL A 98 10.18 -12.44 11.03
CA VAL A 98 10.06 -10.99 10.77
C VAL A 98 8.96 -10.74 9.76
N ARG A 99 8.86 -11.53 8.68
CA ARG A 99 7.79 -11.42 7.70
C ARG A 99 6.42 -11.71 8.31
N LEU A 100 6.31 -12.72 9.17
CA LEU A 100 5.07 -13.01 9.91
C LEU A 100 4.67 -11.83 10.80
N ALA A 101 5.61 -11.25 11.53
CA ALA A 101 5.37 -10.03 12.32
C ALA A 101 4.88 -8.87 11.45
N CYS A 102 5.48 -8.66 10.26
CA CYS A 102 5.00 -7.68 9.29
C CYS A 102 3.56 -7.95 8.83
N TYR A 103 3.17 -9.22 8.63
CA TYR A 103 1.78 -9.56 8.31
C TYR A 103 0.82 -9.17 9.43
N ILE A 104 1.16 -9.48 10.68
CA ILE A 104 0.34 -9.12 11.84
C ILE A 104 0.20 -7.59 11.93
N ILE A 105 1.30 -6.87 11.89
CA ILE A 105 1.32 -5.40 11.95
C ILE A 105 0.48 -4.79 10.81
N SER A 106 0.71 -5.23 9.58
CA SER A 106 -0.02 -4.72 8.42
C SER A 106 -1.52 -5.01 8.49
N THR A 107 -1.90 -6.19 8.99
CA THR A 107 -3.31 -6.56 9.17
C THR A 107 -3.97 -5.71 10.25
N VAL A 108 -3.31 -5.53 11.39
CA VAL A 108 -3.83 -4.70 12.51
C VAL A 108 -3.96 -3.24 12.08
N LEU A 109 -2.95 -2.68 11.41
CA LEU A 109 -3.00 -1.31 10.91
C LEU A 109 -4.06 -1.14 9.80
N GLY A 110 -4.16 -2.10 8.88
CA GLY A 110 -5.17 -2.10 7.83
C GLY A 110 -6.59 -2.16 8.38
N ALA A 111 -6.84 -3.05 9.34
CA ALA A 111 -8.12 -3.15 10.02
C ALA A 111 -8.45 -1.86 10.80
N SER A 112 -7.46 -1.30 11.49
CA SER A 112 -7.61 -0.03 12.22
C SER A 112 -7.94 1.13 11.26
N LEU A 113 -7.28 1.19 10.09
CA LEU A 113 -7.59 2.19 9.07
C LEU A 113 -9.04 2.06 8.58
N ILE A 114 -9.49 0.84 8.28
CA ILE A 114 -10.87 0.57 7.88
C ILE A 114 -11.86 1.04 8.95
N LEU A 115 -11.56 0.82 10.23
CA LEU A 115 -12.41 1.26 11.35
C LEU A 115 -12.47 2.80 11.46
N LEU A 116 -11.36 3.50 11.19
CA LEU A 116 -11.27 4.96 11.28
C LEU A 116 -11.95 5.67 10.12
N VAL A 117 -11.91 5.10 8.91
CA VAL A 117 -12.52 5.71 7.73
C VAL A 117 -14.02 5.90 7.94
N THR A 118 -14.54 7.07 7.55
CA THR A 118 -15.96 7.39 7.64
C THR A 118 -16.85 6.44 6.84
N SER A 119 -17.98 6.05 7.43
CA SER A 119 -19.01 5.28 6.73
C SER A 119 -19.91 6.14 5.85
N LYS A 120 -19.83 7.47 5.97
CA LYS A 120 -20.60 8.40 5.14
C LYS A 120 -19.96 8.48 3.74
N LYS A 121 -20.79 8.34 2.70
CA LYS A 121 -20.34 8.48 1.32
C LYS A 121 -20.03 9.95 1.02
N ILE A 122 -18.77 10.26 0.86
CA ILE A 122 -18.29 11.55 0.36
C ILE A 122 -18.12 11.40 -1.15
N LYS A 123 -19.06 11.97 -1.93
CA LYS A 123 -19.15 11.77 -3.39
C LYS A 123 -17.82 12.00 -4.10
N TRP A 124 -17.15 13.12 -3.82
CA TRP A 124 -15.87 13.47 -4.45
C TRP A 124 -14.78 12.41 -4.19
N ILE A 125 -14.58 12.00 -2.93
CA ILE A 125 -13.59 10.97 -2.56
C ILE A 125 -13.95 9.61 -3.18
N SER A 126 -15.24 9.27 -3.18
CA SER A 126 -15.71 8.02 -3.78
C SER A 126 -15.48 7.97 -5.29
N ASP A 127 -15.62 9.10 -5.97
CA ASP A 127 -15.39 9.18 -7.41
C ASP A 127 -13.89 9.14 -7.75
N LEU A 128 -13.02 9.74 -6.94
CA LEU A 128 -11.57 9.53 -7.03
C LEU A 128 -11.20 8.06 -6.84
N GLY A 129 -11.76 7.41 -5.80
CA GLY A 129 -11.50 6.01 -5.49
C GLY A 129 -11.88 5.05 -6.62
N LYS A 130 -12.99 5.30 -7.33
CA LYS A 130 -13.41 4.47 -8.49
C LYS A 130 -12.40 4.48 -9.64
N ASN A 131 -11.64 5.56 -9.77
CA ASN A 131 -10.69 5.78 -10.85
C ASN A 131 -9.23 5.53 -10.41
N THR A 132 -8.99 4.94 -9.23
CA THR A 132 -7.66 4.67 -8.70
C THR A 132 -6.79 3.83 -9.63
N ILE A 133 -7.40 2.91 -10.39
CA ILE A 133 -6.66 2.08 -11.35
C ILE A 133 -6.05 2.92 -12.49
N ASN A 134 -6.73 4.00 -12.90
CA ASN A 134 -6.19 4.94 -13.90
C ASN A 134 -4.96 5.65 -13.34
N VAL A 135 -5.05 6.11 -12.08
CA VAL A 135 -3.91 6.74 -11.40
C VAL A 135 -2.74 5.77 -11.33
N TYR A 136 -2.99 4.51 -10.92
CA TYR A 136 -1.96 3.49 -10.83
C TYR A 136 -1.25 3.24 -12.16
N PHE A 137 -1.98 3.21 -13.27
CA PHE A 137 -1.41 3.04 -14.60
C PHE A 137 -0.61 4.26 -15.06
N TRP A 138 -1.23 5.44 -15.01
CA TRP A 138 -0.66 6.64 -15.59
C TRP A 138 0.49 7.24 -14.77
N HIS A 139 0.46 7.19 -13.43
CA HIS A 139 1.54 7.77 -12.62
C HIS A 139 2.90 7.11 -12.91
N TYR A 140 2.91 5.79 -13.09
CA TYR A 140 4.15 5.06 -13.40
C TYR A 140 4.66 5.42 -14.79
N LEU A 141 3.77 5.49 -15.79
CA LEU A 141 4.12 5.86 -17.15
C LEU A 141 4.68 7.28 -17.21
N LEU A 142 3.99 8.23 -16.57
CA LEU A 142 4.45 9.62 -16.49
C LEU A 142 5.80 9.74 -15.78
N PHE A 143 5.96 9.08 -14.64
CA PHE A 143 7.23 9.07 -13.92
C PHE A 143 8.36 8.53 -14.79
N TYR A 144 8.13 7.45 -15.52
CA TYR A 144 9.13 6.86 -16.41
C TYR A 144 9.52 7.78 -17.57
N ILE A 145 8.54 8.48 -18.16
CA ILE A 145 8.79 9.43 -19.26
C ILE A 145 9.54 10.67 -18.76
N PHE A 146 9.18 11.21 -17.60
CA PHE A 146 9.75 12.48 -17.12
C PHE A 146 11.04 12.32 -16.30
N LYS A 147 11.30 11.15 -15.72
CA LYS A 147 12.52 10.90 -14.93
C LYS A 147 13.83 11.26 -15.63
N PRO A 148 14.04 10.99 -16.94
CA PRO A 148 15.27 11.40 -17.64
C PRO A 148 15.45 12.91 -17.78
N TYR A 149 14.36 13.67 -17.78
CA TYR A 149 14.36 15.11 -18.03
C TYR A 149 14.27 15.95 -16.75
N ILE A 150 13.73 15.39 -15.69
CA ILE A 150 13.44 16.09 -14.44
C ILE A 150 14.07 15.34 -13.25
N ASN A 151 15.03 15.99 -12.61
CA ASN A 151 15.56 15.51 -11.35
C ASN A 151 14.64 15.95 -10.20
N PHE A 152 13.62 15.15 -9.92
CA PHE A 152 12.64 15.43 -8.87
C PHE A 152 13.29 15.59 -7.50
N ASP A 153 14.32 14.78 -7.20
CA ASP A 153 15.00 14.81 -5.91
C ASP A 153 15.68 16.16 -5.68
N SER A 154 16.37 16.71 -6.69
CA SER A 154 17.04 18.03 -6.57
C SER A 154 16.05 19.18 -6.45
N ILE A 155 14.92 19.13 -7.17
CA ILE A 155 13.91 20.18 -7.13
C ILE A 155 13.28 20.28 -5.73
N PHE A 156 12.89 19.14 -5.15
CA PHE A 156 12.18 19.15 -3.86
C PHE A 156 13.10 19.21 -2.66
N SER A 157 14.38 18.76 -2.76
CA SER A 157 15.37 18.89 -1.70
C SER A 157 15.94 20.31 -1.56
N SER A 158 15.83 21.14 -2.60
CA SER A 158 16.34 22.52 -2.59
C SER A 158 15.56 23.49 -1.70
N PHE A 159 14.36 23.10 -1.27
CA PHE A 159 13.48 23.96 -0.47
C PHE A 159 13.32 23.43 0.96
N SER A 160 13.35 24.31 1.96
CA SER A 160 13.09 23.95 3.36
C SER A 160 11.74 23.25 3.56
N PHE A 161 10.74 23.55 2.70
CA PHE A 161 9.42 22.93 2.69
C PHE A 161 9.22 21.96 1.50
N GLY A 162 10.31 21.45 0.92
CA GLY A 162 10.27 20.59 -0.27
C GLY A 162 9.39 19.34 -0.09
N PHE A 163 9.39 18.75 1.12
CA PHE A 163 8.52 17.61 1.42
C PHE A 163 7.02 17.97 1.32
N ILE A 164 6.63 19.16 1.79
CA ILE A 164 5.24 19.62 1.70
C ILE A 164 4.88 19.90 0.24
N ALA A 165 5.76 20.56 -0.50
CA ALA A 165 5.57 20.83 -1.92
C ALA A 165 5.44 19.54 -2.75
N TYR A 166 6.29 18.55 -2.46
CA TYR A 166 6.20 17.22 -3.07
C TYR A 166 4.88 16.52 -2.76
N SER A 167 4.43 16.57 -1.50
CA SER A 167 3.17 15.98 -1.08
C SER A 167 1.96 16.63 -1.78
N ILE A 168 1.95 17.96 -1.89
CA ILE A 168 0.90 18.69 -2.61
C ILE A 168 0.91 18.34 -4.10
N ALA A 169 2.10 18.30 -4.72
CA ALA A 169 2.24 17.94 -6.13
C ALA A 169 1.74 16.53 -6.42
N THR A 170 2.08 15.55 -5.58
CA THR A 170 1.61 14.17 -5.73
C THR A 170 0.09 14.04 -5.56
N ILE A 171 -0.50 14.77 -4.62
CA ILE A 171 -1.95 14.82 -4.46
C ILE A 171 -2.61 15.45 -5.70
N ALA A 172 -2.08 16.56 -6.20
CA ALA A 172 -2.61 17.23 -7.40
C ALA A 172 -2.55 16.31 -8.63
N VAL A 173 -1.42 15.64 -8.87
CA VAL A 173 -1.27 14.64 -9.94
C VAL A 173 -2.28 13.50 -9.77
N THR A 174 -2.46 12.98 -8.56
CA THR A 174 -3.44 11.93 -8.28
C THR A 174 -4.87 12.37 -8.64
N VAL A 175 -5.27 13.58 -8.28
CA VAL A 175 -6.59 14.14 -8.60
C VAL A 175 -6.75 14.32 -10.10
N ILE A 176 -5.75 14.83 -10.81
CA ILE A 176 -5.77 15.00 -12.26
C ILE A 176 -5.92 13.63 -12.96
N LEU A 177 -5.09 12.66 -12.59
CA LEU A 177 -5.09 11.33 -13.21
C LEU A 177 -6.34 10.50 -12.91
N SER A 178 -7.05 10.82 -11.85
CA SER A 178 -8.35 10.18 -11.55
C SER A 178 -9.50 10.71 -12.41
N ASN A 179 -9.27 11.69 -13.28
CA ASN A 179 -10.29 12.16 -14.21
C ASN A 179 -10.61 11.08 -15.26
N LYS A 180 -11.87 11.07 -15.73
CA LYS A 180 -12.37 10.12 -16.75
C LYS A 180 -11.58 10.16 -18.07
N ILE A 181 -10.93 11.27 -18.40
CA ILE A 181 -10.06 11.42 -19.58
C ILE A 181 -8.94 10.37 -19.57
N PHE A 182 -8.41 10.06 -18.39
CA PHE A 182 -7.35 9.08 -18.19
C PHE A 182 -7.83 7.64 -18.06
N SER A 183 -9.13 7.37 -18.26
CA SER A 183 -9.68 6.01 -18.21
C SER A 183 -9.24 5.13 -19.39
N PHE A 184 -8.76 5.71 -20.47
CA PHE A 184 -8.06 5.02 -21.54
C PHE A 184 -6.63 4.66 -21.10
N PRO A 185 -6.03 3.49 -21.38
CA PRO A 185 -6.62 2.32 -22.07
C PRO A 185 -7.35 1.33 -21.14
N VAL A 186 -7.38 1.61 -19.83
CA VAL A 186 -7.89 0.69 -18.80
C VAL A 186 -9.33 0.24 -19.08
N ASN A 187 -10.19 1.16 -19.52
CA ASN A 187 -11.57 0.84 -19.84
C ASN A 187 -11.71 -0.11 -21.05
N ILE A 188 -10.79 -0.04 -22.01
CA ILE A 188 -10.80 -0.95 -23.17
C ILE A 188 -10.43 -2.35 -22.71
N ILE A 189 -9.35 -2.49 -21.96
CA ILE A 189 -8.87 -3.75 -21.42
C ILE A 189 -9.97 -4.39 -20.55
N ARG A 190 -10.59 -3.61 -19.68
CA ARG A 190 -11.67 -4.08 -18.82
C ARG A 190 -12.87 -4.61 -19.61
N LYS A 191 -13.28 -3.93 -20.70
CA LYS A 191 -14.38 -4.41 -21.56
C LYS A 191 -14.03 -5.72 -22.25
N GLN A 192 -12.77 -5.91 -22.70
CA GLN A 192 -12.36 -7.14 -23.39
C GLN A 192 -12.22 -8.35 -22.46
N ILE A 193 -11.94 -8.16 -21.18
CA ILE A 193 -11.75 -9.26 -20.22
C ILE A 193 -13.06 -9.71 -19.59
N PHE A 194 -14.04 -8.81 -19.44
CA PHE A 194 -15.28 -9.06 -18.68
C PHE A 194 -16.54 -9.05 -19.55
N THR A 195 -16.42 -9.03 -20.87
CA THR A 195 -17.47 -9.34 -21.85
C THR A 195 -17.25 -10.72 -22.43
#